data_938d60f3343c7fa9dd8c167748a8e24f
#
_entry.id   938d60f3343c7fa9dd8c167748a8e24f
#
_cell.length_a   1.000
_cell.length_b   1.000
_cell.length_c   1.000
_cell.angle_alpha   90.00
_cell.angle_beta   90.00
_cell.angle_gamma   90.00
#
_symmetry.space_group_name_H-M   'P 1'
#
loop_
_entity.id
_entity.type
_entity.pdbx_description
1 polymer ?
#
loop_
_entity_poly.entity_id
_entity_poly.type
_entity_poly.pdbx_seq_one_letter_code
_entity_poly.pdbx_strand_id
1 'polypeptide(L)'
;MKRVFICCSGAVLGLLITSSAFSKPSQVDKLLAADNAKHERGPTIVAKPINDLAFLRRTTLNLIGRIPTHEEIKQFQKWPASSRRTRLVDKLLEDPRYADRWT
;
A
#
# COMPACT_ATOMS: atom_id res chain seq x y z
N MET A 1 32.17 31.13 50.57
CA MET A 1 32.46 30.72 49.18
C MET A 1 31.53 29.59 48.83
N LYS A 2 30.43 29.90 48.12
CA LYS A 2 29.43 28.87 47.68
C LYS A 2 29.60 28.65 46.17
N ARG A 3 30.04 27.47 45.79
CA ARG A 3 30.16 27.08 44.38
C ARG A 3 28.80 26.56 43.93
N VAL A 4 28.21 27.28 42.96
CA VAL A 4 26.96 26.88 42.27
C VAL A 4 27.35 25.99 41.12
N PHE A 5 26.95 24.71 41.17
CA PHE A 5 27.03 23.77 40.02
C PHE A 5 25.82 23.98 39.14
N ILE A 6 26.03 24.53 37.94
CA ILE A 6 25.02 24.60 36.89
C ILE A 6 25.08 23.29 36.13
N CYS A 7 24.06 22.45 36.33
CA CYS A 7 23.83 21.22 35.56
C CYS A 7 23.14 21.59 34.23
N CYS A 8 23.91 21.67 33.16
CA CYS A 8 23.38 21.79 31.78
C CYS A 8 22.83 20.43 31.34
N SER A 9 21.51 20.24 31.51
CA SER A 9 20.78 19.10 30.94
C SER A 9 20.45 19.43 29.48
N GLY A 10 21.32 19.03 28.54
CA GLY A 10 21.09 19.14 27.11
C GLY A 10 20.11 18.05 26.63
N ALA A 11 18.86 18.42 26.46
CA ALA A 11 17.88 17.55 25.77
C ALA A 11 18.21 17.55 24.27
N VAL A 12 18.83 16.48 23.80
CA VAL A 12 19.00 16.21 22.36
C VAL A 12 17.64 15.72 21.80
N LEU A 13 16.90 16.66 21.22
CA LEU A 13 15.67 16.36 20.49
C LEU A 13 16.05 15.71 19.15
N GLY A 14 16.05 14.36 19.13
CA GLY A 14 16.29 13.57 17.93
C GLY A 14 15.17 13.78 16.91
N LEU A 15 15.44 14.56 15.88
CA LEU A 15 14.55 14.76 14.73
C LEU A 15 14.57 13.48 13.90
N LEU A 16 13.59 12.61 14.11
CA LEU A 16 13.35 11.45 13.24
C LEU A 16 12.86 11.95 11.88
N ILE A 17 13.79 12.13 10.95
CA ILE A 17 13.48 12.36 9.54
C ILE A 17 13.00 11.02 8.98
N THR A 18 11.69 10.79 8.97
CA THR A 18 11.10 9.70 8.18
C THR A 18 11.23 10.07 6.71
N SER A 19 12.33 9.64 6.09
CA SER A 19 12.46 9.70 4.64
C SER A 19 11.43 8.74 4.04
N SER A 20 10.29 9.29 3.60
CA SER A 20 9.40 8.57 2.69
C SER A 20 10.22 8.25 1.44
N ALA A 21 10.55 6.97 1.27
CA ALA A 21 11.20 6.47 0.07
C ALA A 21 10.21 6.63 -1.10
N PHE A 22 10.20 7.81 -1.69
CA PHE A 22 9.53 8.06 -2.96
C PHE A 22 10.33 7.28 -4.01
N SER A 23 9.84 6.10 -4.38
CA SER A 23 10.44 5.28 -5.42
C SER A 23 10.56 6.12 -6.68
N LYS A 24 11.79 6.27 -7.20
CA LYS A 24 12.00 6.98 -8.47
C LYS A 24 11.23 6.24 -9.57
N PRO A 25 10.50 6.96 -10.45
CA PRO A 25 9.77 6.34 -11.54
C PRO A 25 10.72 5.50 -12.39
N SER A 26 10.31 4.29 -12.71
CA SER A 26 11.11 3.38 -13.52
C SER A 26 11.34 3.94 -14.94
N GLN A 27 12.33 3.39 -15.64
CA GLN A 27 12.54 3.74 -17.05
C GLN A 27 11.28 3.52 -17.89
N VAL A 28 10.54 2.44 -17.58
CA VAL A 28 9.28 2.09 -18.26
C VAL A 28 8.20 3.14 -18.01
N ASP A 29 8.05 3.63 -16.77
CA ASP A 29 7.07 4.67 -16.43
C ASP A 29 7.33 5.96 -17.21
N LYS A 30 8.60 6.32 -17.39
CA LYS A 30 8.99 7.51 -18.17
C LYS A 30 8.64 7.36 -19.66
N LEU A 31 8.89 6.19 -20.24
CA LEU A 31 8.54 5.90 -21.63
C LEU A 31 7.04 5.89 -21.83
N LEU A 32 6.27 5.25 -20.94
CA LEU A 32 4.81 5.26 -20.97
C LEU A 32 4.23 6.67 -20.83
N ALA A 33 4.78 7.47 -19.92
CA ALA A 33 4.34 8.86 -19.75
C ALA A 33 4.61 9.70 -21.01
N ALA A 34 5.77 9.52 -21.65
CA ALA A 34 6.13 10.21 -22.88
C ALA A 34 5.26 9.78 -24.05
N ASP A 35 4.92 8.51 -24.17
CA ASP A 35 4.03 7.96 -25.18
C ASP A 35 2.58 8.44 -25.00
N ASN A 36 2.07 8.38 -23.78
CA ASN A 36 0.75 8.91 -23.44
C ASN A 36 0.60 10.42 -23.72
N ALA A 37 1.68 11.20 -23.56
CA ALA A 37 1.66 12.63 -23.85
C ALA A 37 1.57 12.94 -25.35
N LYS A 38 1.98 12.01 -26.22
CA LYS A 38 1.95 12.14 -27.68
C LYS A 38 0.61 11.68 -28.29
N HIS A 39 -0.27 11.08 -27.51
CA HIS A 39 -1.52 10.53 -28.00
C HIS A 39 -2.45 11.66 -28.52
N GLU A 40 -2.94 11.54 -29.73
CA GLU A 40 -3.85 12.53 -30.39
C GLU A 40 -5.15 12.78 -29.60
N ARG A 41 -5.56 11.85 -28.74
CA ARG A 41 -6.76 11.96 -27.88
C ARG A 41 -6.51 12.72 -26.55
N GLY A 42 -5.32 13.30 -26.37
CA GLY A 42 -4.92 13.97 -25.15
C GLY A 42 -4.35 13.00 -24.08
N PRO A 43 -3.85 13.53 -22.95
CA PRO A 43 -3.22 12.73 -21.94
C PRO A 43 -4.20 11.70 -21.36
N THR A 44 -3.76 10.45 -21.30
CA THR A 44 -4.55 9.36 -20.71
C THR A 44 -4.83 9.67 -19.24
N ILE A 45 -6.09 9.81 -18.88
CA ILE A 45 -6.50 10.03 -17.50
C ILE A 45 -6.25 8.75 -16.72
N VAL A 46 -5.32 8.80 -15.77
CA VAL A 46 -5.10 7.69 -14.84
C VAL A 46 -6.35 7.51 -13.97
N ALA A 47 -6.97 6.34 -14.08
CA ALA A 47 -8.16 6.02 -13.29
C ALA A 47 -7.84 6.04 -11.79
N LYS A 48 -8.78 6.53 -10.98
CA LYS A 48 -8.64 6.49 -9.53
C LYS A 48 -8.55 5.05 -9.04
N PRO A 49 -7.74 4.79 -8.00
CA PRO A 49 -7.72 3.47 -7.36
C PRO A 49 -9.13 3.04 -6.95
N ILE A 50 -9.45 1.77 -7.18
CA ILE A 50 -10.74 1.21 -6.77
C ILE A 50 -10.89 1.27 -5.25
N ASN A 51 -12.14 1.33 -4.77
CA ASN A 51 -12.41 1.29 -3.35
C ASN A 51 -12.02 -0.07 -2.74
N ASP A 52 -11.89 -0.11 -1.42
CA ASP A 52 -11.36 -1.27 -0.70
C ASP A 52 -12.27 -2.52 -0.83
N LEU A 53 -13.59 -2.35 -0.88
CA LEU A 53 -14.50 -3.50 -1.04
C LEU A 53 -14.45 -4.07 -2.46
N ALA A 54 -14.32 -3.21 -3.47
CA ALA A 54 -14.12 -3.67 -4.84
C ALA A 54 -12.74 -4.34 -5.00
N PHE A 55 -11.71 -3.83 -4.32
CA PHE A 55 -10.41 -4.48 -4.26
C PHE A 55 -10.50 -5.87 -3.63
N LEU A 56 -11.13 -5.99 -2.44
CA LEU A 56 -11.37 -7.27 -1.77
C LEU A 56 -12.02 -8.27 -2.73
N ARG A 57 -13.14 -7.89 -3.35
CA ARG A 57 -13.88 -8.78 -4.26
C ARG A 57 -13.04 -9.23 -5.45
N ARG A 58 -12.35 -8.30 -6.12
CA ARG A 58 -11.51 -8.63 -7.29
C ARG A 58 -10.34 -9.52 -6.92
N THR A 59 -9.64 -9.21 -5.83
CA THR A 59 -8.48 -9.97 -5.39
C THR A 59 -8.88 -11.39 -4.98
N THR A 60 -9.96 -11.55 -4.21
CA THR A 60 -10.46 -12.88 -3.81
C THR A 60 -10.89 -13.71 -5.02
N LEU A 61 -11.60 -13.10 -5.97
CA LEU A 61 -12.01 -13.79 -7.19
C LEU A 61 -10.80 -14.19 -8.05
N ASN A 62 -9.82 -13.33 -8.20
CA ASN A 62 -8.64 -13.60 -9.02
C ASN A 62 -7.73 -14.66 -8.40
N LEU A 63 -7.45 -14.60 -7.10
CA LEU A 63 -6.49 -15.49 -6.45
C LEU A 63 -7.09 -16.86 -6.10
N ILE A 64 -8.30 -16.91 -5.55
CA ILE A 64 -8.90 -18.16 -5.08
C ILE A 64 -10.21 -18.57 -5.80
N GLY A 65 -10.65 -17.80 -6.80
CA GLY A 65 -11.75 -18.17 -7.70
C GLY A 65 -13.15 -18.03 -7.14
N ARG A 66 -13.35 -17.39 -5.97
CA ARG A 66 -14.67 -17.20 -5.34
C ARG A 66 -14.89 -15.77 -4.87
N ILE A 67 -16.12 -15.41 -4.57
CA ILE A 67 -16.46 -14.16 -3.91
C ILE A 67 -16.17 -14.26 -2.40
N PRO A 68 -15.81 -13.14 -1.74
CA PRO A 68 -15.59 -13.13 -0.29
C PRO A 68 -16.90 -13.39 0.47
N THR A 69 -16.80 -14.10 1.60
CA THR A 69 -17.93 -14.29 2.52
C THR A 69 -18.20 -13.03 3.34
N HIS A 70 -19.36 -13.00 4.00
CA HIS A 70 -19.74 -11.89 4.86
C HIS A 70 -18.76 -11.71 6.03
N GLU A 71 -18.28 -12.79 6.63
CA GLU A 71 -17.29 -12.80 7.70
C GLU A 71 -15.95 -12.21 7.22
N GLU A 72 -15.52 -12.59 6.03
CA GLU A 72 -14.28 -12.07 5.43
C GLU A 72 -14.38 -10.57 5.15
N ILE A 73 -15.54 -10.08 4.69
CA ILE A 73 -15.79 -8.65 4.50
C ILE A 73 -15.70 -7.91 5.85
N LYS A 74 -16.35 -8.42 6.90
CA LYS A 74 -16.28 -7.82 8.24
C LYS A 74 -14.85 -7.81 8.79
N GLN A 75 -14.11 -8.89 8.62
CA GLN A 75 -12.72 -8.99 9.05
C GLN A 75 -11.83 -7.98 8.31
N PHE A 76 -11.97 -7.88 7.00
CA PHE A 76 -11.24 -6.93 6.17
C PHE A 76 -11.49 -5.48 6.59
N GLN A 77 -12.73 -5.12 6.90
CA GLN A 77 -13.10 -3.78 7.35
C GLN A 77 -12.52 -3.42 8.73
N LYS A 78 -12.28 -4.41 9.62
CA LYS A 78 -11.65 -4.20 10.93
C LYS A 78 -10.15 -3.88 10.84
N TRP A 79 -9.50 -4.22 9.73
CA TRP A 79 -8.08 -3.95 9.57
C TRP A 79 -7.81 -2.46 9.30
N PRO A 80 -6.64 -1.94 9.74
CA PRO A 80 -6.24 -0.57 9.45
C PRO A 80 -6.21 -0.29 7.95
N ALA A 81 -6.72 0.85 7.51
CA ALA A 81 -6.81 1.20 6.09
C ALA A 81 -5.46 1.15 5.36
N SER A 82 -4.37 1.51 6.05
CA SER A 82 -3.01 1.53 5.49
C SER A 82 -2.44 0.15 5.14
N SER A 83 -2.86 -0.91 5.85
CA SER A 83 -2.29 -2.26 5.70
C SER A 83 -3.30 -3.31 5.23
N ARG A 84 -4.59 -2.98 5.14
CA ARG A 84 -5.63 -3.98 4.85
C ARG A 84 -5.48 -4.67 3.50
N ARG A 85 -5.02 -3.96 2.48
CA ARG A 85 -4.81 -4.52 1.13
C ARG A 85 -3.65 -5.51 1.11
N THR A 86 -2.52 -5.15 1.70
CA THR A 86 -1.36 -6.05 1.81
C THR A 86 -1.71 -7.30 2.60
N ARG A 87 -2.33 -7.14 3.80
CA ARG A 87 -2.77 -8.27 4.62
C ARG A 87 -3.74 -9.20 3.92
N LEU A 88 -4.63 -8.64 3.08
CA LEU A 88 -5.54 -9.46 2.29
C LEU A 88 -4.78 -10.33 1.30
N VAL A 89 -3.86 -9.74 0.55
CA VAL A 89 -3.07 -10.47 -0.44
C VAL A 89 -2.27 -11.58 0.22
N ASP A 90 -1.54 -11.27 1.30
CA ASP A 90 -0.76 -12.26 2.05
C ASP A 90 -1.63 -13.42 2.51
N LYS A 91 -2.78 -13.13 3.13
CA LYS A 91 -3.74 -14.15 3.58
C LYS A 91 -4.27 -15.02 2.44
N LEU A 92 -4.54 -14.44 1.27
CA LEU A 92 -5.06 -15.20 0.13
C LEU A 92 -3.99 -16.05 -0.56
N LEU A 93 -2.73 -15.63 -0.52
CA LEU A 93 -1.60 -16.41 -1.03
C LEU A 93 -1.27 -17.63 -0.14
N GLU A 94 -1.55 -17.53 1.15
CA GLU A 94 -1.41 -18.62 2.12
C GLU A 94 -2.61 -19.61 2.07
N ASP A 95 -3.71 -19.28 1.38
CA ASP A 95 -4.90 -20.14 1.28
C ASP A 95 -4.59 -21.34 0.37
N PRO A 96 -4.85 -22.60 0.81
CA PRO A 96 -4.62 -23.81 -0.01
C PRO A 96 -5.30 -23.74 -1.38
N ARG A 97 -6.44 -23.11 -1.49
CA ARG A 97 -7.19 -22.95 -2.75
C ARG A 97 -6.46 -22.09 -3.78
N TYR A 98 -5.48 -21.28 -3.35
CA TYR A 98 -4.62 -20.56 -4.30
C TYR A 98 -3.78 -21.55 -5.13
N ALA A 99 -3.15 -22.53 -4.48
CA ALA A 99 -2.39 -23.57 -5.18
C ALA A 99 -3.30 -24.40 -6.10
N ASP A 100 -4.45 -24.85 -5.61
CA ASP A 100 -5.41 -25.66 -6.39
C ASP A 100 -5.91 -24.94 -7.66
N ARG A 101 -5.99 -23.61 -7.64
CA ARG A 101 -6.44 -22.84 -8.79
C ARG A 101 -5.39 -22.71 -9.90
N TRP A 102 -4.11 -22.74 -9.55
CA TRP A 102 -3.00 -22.43 -10.46
C TRP A 102 -2.17 -23.67 -10.87
N THR A 103 -2.52 -24.84 -10.38
CA THR A 103 -1.99 -26.14 -10.81
C THR A 103 -2.91 -26.84 -11.78
#